data_1da7b0a239904ae1a4305b596b510684
#
_entry.id   1da7b0a239904ae1a4305b596b510684
#
_cell.length_a   1.000
_cell.length_b   1.000
_cell.length_c   1.000
_cell.angle_alpha   90.00
_cell.angle_beta   90.00
_cell.angle_gamma   90.00
#
_symmetry.space_group_name_H-M   'P 1'
#
loop_
_entity.id
_entity.type
_entity.pdbx_description
1 polymer ?
#
loop_
_entity_poly.entity_id
_entity_poly.type
_entity_poly.pdbx_seq_one_letter_code
_entity_poly.pdbx_strand_id
1 'polypeptide(L)'
;PNTNSSYNGNTRVIRLTYQEHPDYVPLLKDAYRLWEKIEQEAKEKLFHKTGVLYMGFPDGNAIKGVKLASKKHNLSYSNLTHDDLTKQFPQFTLPEGMVGALEPNGGYLLSENIVKTYKEQAQRKGAHIITEQPVLDWSHNNNNVTVFTKSKKYFADQLIISAGPWSDSLLHLPK
;
A
#
# COMPACT_ATOMS: atom_id res chain seq x y z
N PRO A 1 4.73 4.02 -16.98
CA PRO A 1 3.78 3.51 -15.97
C PRO A 1 2.54 2.95 -16.65
N ASN A 2 1.99 1.85 -16.14
CA ASN A 2 0.73 1.32 -16.65
C ASN A 2 -0.42 2.02 -15.92
N THR A 3 -1.17 2.87 -16.63
CA THR A 3 -2.28 3.65 -16.07
C THR A 3 -3.45 2.80 -15.55
N ASN A 4 -3.52 1.54 -15.96
CA ASN A 4 -4.55 0.58 -15.52
C ASN A 4 -4.13 -0.24 -14.29
N SER A 5 -2.90 -0.06 -13.78
CA SER A 5 -2.44 -0.79 -12.61
C SER A 5 -2.96 -0.18 -11.31
N SER A 6 -3.09 -1.02 -10.27
CA SER A 6 -3.57 -0.57 -8.95
C SER A 6 -2.63 0.41 -8.24
N TYR A 7 -1.35 0.50 -8.63
CA TYR A 7 -0.42 1.48 -8.09
C TYR A 7 -0.45 2.84 -8.81
N ASN A 8 -1.15 2.95 -9.92
CA ASN A 8 -1.23 4.20 -10.69
C ASN A 8 -1.76 5.36 -9.83
N GLY A 9 -1.15 6.52 -9.97
CA GLY A 9 -1.41 7.72 -9.19
C GLY A 9 -0.24 8.11 -8.30
N ASN A 10 -0.20 9.37 -7.90
CA ASN A 10 0.98 9.97 -7.27
C ASN A 10 1.22 9.45 -5.86
N THR A 11 0.15 9.20 -5.08
CA THR A 11 0.28 8.90 -3.65
C THR A 11 -0.61 7.76 -3.19
N ARG A 12 -0.23 7.15 -2.06
CA ARG A 12 -1.05 6.23 -1.26
C ARG A 12 -0.92 6.57 0.20
N VAL A 13 -2.05 6.59 0.91
CA VAL A 13 -2.07 6.81 2.36
C VAL A 13 -1.47 5.60 3.06
N ILE A 14 -0.63 5.88 4.07
CA ILE A 14 -0.12 4.88 5.01
C ILE A 14 -0.42 5.33 6.44
N ARG A 15 -0.84 4.40 7.30
CA ARG A 15 -1.29 4.68 8.66
C ARG A 15 -1.11 3.47 9.56
N LEU A 16 -0.94 3.71 10.86
CA LEU A 16 -0.84 2.63 11.88
C LEU A 16 -2.20 2.34 12.54
N THR A 17 -3.02 3.37 12.78
CA THR A 17 -4.33 3.22 13.41
C THR A 17 -5.36 2.65 12.42
N TYR A 18 -5.12 1.40 11.99
CA TYR A 18 -5.89 0.75 10.93
C TYR A 18 -7.32 0.48 11.42
N GLN A 19 -8.27 1.24 10.86
CA GLN A 19 -9.65 1.26 11.32
C GLN A 19 -10.42 -0.03 11.01
N GLU A 20 -10.02 -0.74 9.98
CA GLU A 20 -10.71 -1.93 9.49
C GLU A 20 -10.54 -3.12 10.44
N HIS A 21 -9.33 -3.34 10.95
CA HIS A 21 -9.09 -4.35 11.97
C HIS A 21 -7.74 -4.14 12.67
N PRO A 22 -7.67 -4.21 14.01
CA PRO A 22 -6.45 -3.96 14.78
C PRO A 22 -5.35 -5.01 14.55
N ASP A 23 -5.65 -6.20 14.06
CA ASP A 23 -4.66 -7.26 13.82
C ASP A 23 -3.74 -6.96 12.63
N TYR A 24 -4.06 -5.96 11.81
CA TYR A 24 -3.14 -5.46 10.79
C TYR A 24 -1.98 -4.64 11.37
N VAL A 25 -2.10 -4.11 12.59
CA VAL A 25 -1.09 -3.19 13.16
C VAL A 25 0.31 -3.80 13.25
N PRO A 26 0.53 -5.05 13.66
CA PRO A 26 1.87 -5.65 13.65
C PRO A 26 2.48 -5.66 12.24
N LEU A 27 1.72 -6.06 11.23
CA LEU A 27 2.15 -6.05 9.83
C LEU A 27 2.47 -4.63 9.34
N LEU A 28 1.68 -3.63 9.77
CA LEU A 28 1.93 -2.22 9.43
C LEU A 28 3.22 -1.70 10.09
N LYS A 29 3.51 -2.05 11.34
CA LYS A 29 4.77 -1.70 12.00
C LYS A 29 5.98 -2.25 11.23
N ASP A 30 5.88 -3.49 10.74
CA ASP A 30 6.90 -4.07 9.87
C ASP A 30 7.00 -3.33 8.53
N ALA A 31 5.88 -2.96 7.92
CA ALA A 31 5.87 -2.17 6.69
C ALA A 31 6.57 -0.82 6.89
N TYR A 32 6.31 -0.11 7.99
CA TYR A 32 7.00 1.16 8.29
C TYR A 32 8.52 0.98 8.37
N ARG A 33 8.99 -0.05 9.08
CA ARG A 33 10.41 -0.38 9.17
C ARG A 33 11.02 -0.70 7.79
N LEU A 34 10.29 -1.38 6.93
CA LEU A 34 10.74 -1.69 5.57
C LEU A 34 10.77 -0.44 4.69
N TRP A 35 9.84 0.49 4.86
CA TRP A 35 9.88 1.79 4.16
C TRP A 35 11.08 2.63 4.57
N GLU A 36 11.39 2.72 5.86
CA GLU A 36 12.60 3.40 6.34
C GLU A 36 13.87 2.78 5.76
N LYS A 37 13.93 1.45 5.73
CA LYS A 37 15.08 0.73 5.16
C LYS A 37 15.29 1.04 3.68
N ILE A 38 14.23 0.99 2.86
CA ILE A 38 14.37 1.25 1.41
C ILE A 38 14.68 2.72 1.12
N GLU A 39 14.16 3.67 1.88
CA GLU A 39 14.54 5.09 1.80
C GLU A 39 16.05 5.28 2.03
N GLN A 40 16.61 4.62 3.05
CA GLN A 40 18.03 4.67 3.37
C GLN A 40 18.90 4.03 2.25
N GLU A 41 18.50 2.84 1.77
CA GLU A 41 19.23 2.13 0.71
C GLU A 41 19.19 2.90 -0.63
N ALA A 42 18.06 3.50 -0.96
CA ALA A 42 17.86 4.25 -2.20
C ALA A 42 18.35 5.69 -2.13
N LYS A 43 18.51 6.25 -0.93
CA LYS A 43 18.76 7.67 -0.65
C LYS A 43 17.68 8.56 -1.27
N GLU A 44 16.44 8.10 -1.25
CA GLU A 44 15.27 8.78 -1.81
C GLU A 44 14.16 8.85 -0.76
N LYS A 45 13.50 10.01 -0.66
CA LYS A 45 12.36 10.20 0.24
C LYS A 45 11.08 9.70 -0.42
N LEU A 46 10.51 8.61 0.11
CA LEU A 46 9.32 7.94 -0.41
C LEU A 46 8.12 8.11 0.51
N PHE A 47 8.34 8.13 1.81
CA PHE A 47 7.32 8.29 2.84
C PHE A 47 7.33 9.70 3.42
N HIS A 48 6.22 10.42 3.27
CA HIS A 48 5.99 11.75 3.83
C HIS A 48 5.05 11.64 5.02
N LYS A 49 5.63 11.82 6.21
CA LYS A 49 4.90 11.76 7.48
C LYS A 49 4.19 13.09 7.74
N THR A 50 2.93 13.17 7.34
CA THR A 50 2.09 14.38 7.43
C THR A 50 0.99 14.27 8.47
N GLY A 51 0.85 13.10 9.08
CA GLY A 51 -0.33 12.71 9.84
C GLY A 51 -1.45 12.20 8.94
N VAL A 52 -2.43 11.54 9.56
CA VAL A 52 -3.68 11.12 8.92
C VAL A 52 -4.84 11.56 9.81
N LEU A 53 -5.76 12.31 9.23
CA LEU A 53 -6.98 12.75 9.88
C LEU A 53 -8.14 11.82 9.47
N TYR A 54 -8.76 11.20 10.46
CA TYR A 54 -10.02 10.50 10.32
C TYR A 54 -11.14 11.43 10.80
N MET A 55 -12.21 11.51 10.05
CA MET A 55 -13.40 12.29 10.40
C MET A 55 -14.64 11.41 10.27
N GLY A 56 -15.56 11.54 11.22
CA GLY A 56 -16.78 10.76 11.23
C GLY A 56 -17.60 10.99 12.48
N PHE A 57 -18.77 10.36 12.56
CA PHE A 57 -19.56 10.39 13.78
C PHE A 57 -18.88 9.53 14.87
N PRO A 58 -19.07 9.88 16.16
CA PRO A 58 -18.39 9.21 17.27
C PRO A 58 -18.60 7.69 17.33
N ASP A 59 -19.75 7.23 16.88
CA ASP A 59 -20.17 5.83 16.80
C ASP A 59 -19.88 5.16 15.45
N GLY A 60 -19.38 5.91 14.47
CA GLY A 60 -19.01 5.43 13.15
C GLY A 60 -17.82 4.47 13.17
N ASN A 61 -17.76 3.58 12.18
CA ASN A 61 -16.75 2.52 12.11
C ASN A 61 -15.32 3.07 12.07
N ALA A 62 -15.09 4.18 11.37
CA ALA A 62 -13.76 4.78 11.26
C ALA A 62 -13.24 5.23 12.64
N ILE A 63 -14.03 5.99 13.39
CA ILE A 63 -13.65 6.49 14.72
C ILE A 63 -13.51 5.37 15.72
N LYS A 64 -14.45 4.41 15.74
CA LYS A 64 -14.38 3.22 16.61
C LYS A 64 -13.16 2.36 16.29
N GLY A 65 -12.88 2.13 15.01
CA GLY A 65 -11.75 1.32 14.58
C GLY A 65 -10.40 1.93 14.95
N VAL A 66 -10.22 3.25 14.74
CA VAL A 66 -9.03 3.98 15.20
C VAL A 66 -8.82 3.83 16.70
N LYS A 67 -9.88 4.05 17.51
CA LYS A 67 -9.83 3.91 18.97
C LYS A 67 -9.46 2.49 19.41
N LEU A 68 -10.05 1.47 18.76
CA LEU A 68 -9.79 0.07 19.05
C LEU A 68 -8.35 -0.31 18.74
N ALA A 69 -7.86 0.02 17.52
CA ALA A 69 -6.48 -0.24 17.11
C ALA A 69 -5.47 0.46 18.02
N SER A 70 -5.73 1.74 18.35
CA SER A 70 -4.88 2.52 19.23
C SER A 70 -4.82 1.93 20.64
N LYS A 71 -5.95 1.56 21.22
CA LYS A 71 -6.00 0.92 22.55
C LYS A 71 -5.26 -0.41 22.57
N LYS A 72 -5.50 -1.29 21.57
CA LYS A 72 -4.91 -2.63 21.52
C LYS A 72 -3.39 -2.60 21.33
N HIS A 73 -2.87 -1.65 20.56
CA HIS A 73 -1.46 -1.61 20.17
C HIS A 73 -0.66 -0.41 20.73
N ASN A 74 -1.27 0.32 21.68
CA ASN A 74 -0.68 1.50 22.30
C ASN A 74 -0.20 2.54 21.28
N LEU A 75 -1.09 2.90 20.32
CA LEU A 75 -0.79 3.89 19.29
C LEU A 75 -1.31 5.26 19.72
N SER A 76 -0.50 6.29 19.46
CA SER A 76 -0.88 7.67 19.74
C SER A 76 -1.82 8.23 18.67
N TYR A 77 -2.86 8.93 19.11
CA TYR A 77 -3.71 9.78 18.28
C TYR A 77 -4.30 10.89 19.14
N SER A 78 -4.73 11.98 18.50
CA SER A 78 -5.46 13.08 19.17
C SER A 78 -6.93 12.98 18.83
N ASN A 79 -7.80 13.03 19.87
CA ASN A 79 -9.23 13.23 19.66
C ASN A 79 -9.48 14.71 19.36
N LEU A 80 -10.25 14.98 18.31
CA LEU A 80 -10.66 16.34 17.93
C LEU A 80 -12.18 16.44 18.02
N THR A 81 -12.65 17.46 18.70
CA THR A 81 -14.07 17.82 18.71
C THR A 81 -14.47 18.44 17.39
N HIS A 82 -15.77 18.66 17.17
CA HIS A 82 -16.26 19.39 16.00
C HIS A 82 -15.66 20.79 15.92
N ASP A 83 -15.55 21.49 17.03
CA ASP A 83 -14.94 22.82 17.11
C ASP A 83 -13.44 22.80 16.79
N ASP A 84 -12.72 21.77 17.27
CA ASP A 84 -11.31 21.59 16.93
C ASP A 84 -11.12 21.37 15.43
N LEU A 85 -11.96 20.55 14.82
CA LEU A 85 -11.94 20.29 13.37
C LEU A 85 -12.20 21.57 12.58
N THR A 86 -13.22 22.33 12.93
CA THR A 86 -13.58 23.58 12.26
C THR A 86 -12.48 24.63 12.37
N LYS A 87 -11.79 24.71 13.51
CA LYS A 87 -10.68 25.64 13.73
C LYS A 87 -9.39 25.24 13.05
N GLN A 88 -9.02 23.95 13.15
CA GLN A 88 -7.73 23.45 12.64
C GLN A 88 -7.77 23.09 11.15
N PHE A 89 -8.94 22.73 10.63
CA PHE A 89 -9.14 22.27 9.25
C PHE A 89 -10.31 23.01 8.58
N PRO A 90 -10.26 24.34 8.47
CA PRO A 90 -11.38 25.17 7.99
C PRO A 90 -11.74 24.93 6.52
N GLN A 91 -10.90 24.20 5.78
CA GLN A 91 -11.16 23.78 4.40
C GLN A 91 -12.26 22.70 4.27
N PHE A 92 -12.66 22.08 5.39
CA PHE A 92 -13.74 21.07 5.38
C PHE A 92 -15.02 21.67 5.97
N THR A 93 -16.13 21.48 5.26
CA THR A 93 -17.47 21.72 5.78
C THR A 93 -18.01 20.41 6.32
N LEU A 94 -18.19 20.32 7.63
CA LEU A 94 -18.55 19.08 8.29
C LEU A 94 -19.96 19.14 8.86
N PRO A 95 -20.78 18.09 8.77
CA PRO A 95 -22.02 17.96 9.50
C PRO A 95 -21.80 18.11 11.01
N GLU A 96 -22.80 18.71 11.67
CA GLU A 96 -22.78 18.83 13.16
C GLU A 96 -22.64 17.46 13.83
N GLY A 97 -21.88 17.40 14.93
CA GLY A 97 -21.64 16.18 15.69
C GLY A 97 -20.54 15.27 15.15
N MET A 98 -19.94 15.57 13.99
CA MET A 98 -18.73 14.88 13.58
C MET A 98 -17.55 15.22 14.48
N VAL A 99 -16.67 14.23 14.69
CA VAL A 99 -15.43 14.31 15.45
C VAL A 99 -14.27 13.85 14.64
N GLY A 100 -13.04 14.12 15.10
CA GLY A 100 -11.81 13.70 14.44
C GLY A 100 -10.93 12.81 15.31
N ALA A 101 -10.12 12.00 14.64
CA ALA A 101 -8.97 11.33 15.22
C ALA A 101 -7.76 11.61 14.34
N LEU A 102 -6.78 12.32 14.88
CA LEU A 102 -5.54 12.67 14.16
C LEU A 102 -4.42 11.73 14.60
N GLU A 103 -3.95 10.90 13.68
CA GLU A 103 -2.79 10.03 13.84
C GLU A 103 -1.52 10.76 13.39
N PRO A 104 -0.54 11.03 14.28
CA PRO A 104 0.65 11.78 13.91
C PRO A 104 1.66 10.97 13.09
N ASN A 105 1.60 9.64 13.16
CA ASN A 105 2.57 8.75 12.52
C ASN A 105 2.20 8.34 11.10
N GLY A 106 0.99 8.63 10.67
CA GLY A 106 0.54 8.38 9.31
C GLY A 106 1.05 9.41 8.32
N GLY A 107 0.69 9.24 7.07
CA GLY A 107 1.07 10.13 5.98
C GLY A 107 0.80 9.52 4.61
N TYR A 108 1.65 9.83 3.65
CA TYR A 108 1.53 9.27 2.31
C TYR A 108 2.85 8.80 1.74
N LEU A 109 2.75 7.87 0.84
CA LEU A 109 3.83 7.29 0.05
C LEU A 109 3.73 7.77 -1.39
N LEU A 110 4.87 8.06 -2.03
CA LEU A 110 4.96 8.42 -3.45
C LEU A 110 4.95 7.13 -4.29
N SER A 111 3.78 6.65 -4.68
CA SER A 111 3.58 5.31 -5.24
C SER A 111 4.36 5.05 -6.53
N GLU A 112 4.44 6.01 -7.44
CA GLU A 112 5.21 5.85 -8.68
C GLU A 112 6.72 5.83 -8.43
N ASN A 113 7.22 6.69 -7.53
CA ASN A 113 8.62 6.70 -7.12
C ASN A 113 9.01 5.38 -6.45
N ILE A 114 8.11 4.83 -5.63
CA ILE A 114 8.31 3.53 -4.98
C ILE A 114 8.52 2.43 -6.01
N VAL A 115 7.65 2.32 -7.01
CA VAL A 115 7.78 1.31 -8.06
C VAL A 115 9.09 1.48 -8.84
N LYS A 116 9.46 2.72 -9.16
CA LYS A 116 10.76 3.04 -9.78
C LYS A 116 11.92 2.59 -8.90
N THR A 117 11.91 2.96 -7.63
CA THR A 117 12.95 2.62 -6.65
C THR A 117 13.10 1.10 -6.50
N TYR A 118 12.01 0.36 -6.34
CA TYR A 118 12.06 -1.10 -6.26
C TYR A 118 12.63 -1.72 -7.53
N LYS A 119 12.23 -1.23 -8.71
CA LYS A 119 12.77 -1.66 -10.00
C LYS A 119 14.29 -1.48 -10.05
N GLU A 120 14.79 -0.29 -9.72
CA GLU A 120 16.21 0.02 -9.72
C GLU A 120 17.00 -0.84 -8.71
N GLN A 121 16.47 -1.00 -7.49
CA GLN A 121 17.10 -1.84 -6.47
C GLN A 121 17.13 -3.32 -6.89
N ALA A 122 16.05 -3.83 -7.49
CA ALA A 122 16.01 -5.19 -8.01
C ALA A 122 17.08 -5.40 -9.11
N GLN A 123 17.19 -4.47 -10.04
CA GLN A 123 18.19 -4.52 -11.11
C GLN A 123 19.63 -4.47 -10.57
N ARG A 124 19.91 -3.63 -9.56
CA ARG A 124 21.21 -3.60 -8.86
C ARG A 124 21.56 -4.93 -8.20
N LYS A 125 20.55 -5.68 -7.78
CA LYS A 125 20.70 -7.04 -7.20
C LYS A 125 20.69 -8.16 -8.24
N GLY A 126 20.76 -7.84 -9.54
CA GLY A 126 20.86 -8.80 -10.62
C GLY A 126 19.53 -9.25 -11.23
N ALA A 127 18.39 -8.67 -10.85
CA ALA A 127 17.12 -9.01 -11.47
C ALA A 127 17.04 -8.49 -12.92
N HIS A 128 16.56 -9.34 -13.82
CA HIS A 128 16.25 -8.96 -15.20
C HIS A 128 14.78 -8.54 -15.31
N ILE A 129 14.53 -7.26 -15.57
CA ILE A 129 13.19 -6.73 -15.74
C ILE A 129 12.90 -6.53 -17.21
N ILE A 130 11.94 -7.27 -17.74
CA ILE A 130 11.55 -7.26 -19.14
C ILE A 130 10.21 -6.54 -19.24
N THR A 131 10.18 -5.47 -20.02
CA THR A 131 8.98 -4.66 -20.28
C THR A 131 8.48 -4.89 -21.69
N GLU A 132 7.23 -4.49 -21.97
CA GLU A 132 6.59 -4.57 -23.29
C GLU A 132 6.46 -6.00 -23.84
N GLN A 133 6.47 -6.98 -22.94
CA GLN A 133 6.27 -8.39 -23.26
C GLN A 133 5.18 -8.98 -22.38
N PRO A 134 3.91 -8.84 -22.74
CA PRO A 134 2.82 -9.49 -22.03
C PRO A 134 3.03 -10.99 -21.96
N VAL A 135 2.85 -11.54 -20.76
CA VAL A 135 2.77 -13.00 -20.57
C VAL A 135 1.43 -13.46 -21.12
N LEU A 136 1.44 -14.43 -22.03
CA LEU A 136 0.24 -14.98 -22.65
C LEU A 136 -0.24 -16.21 -21.91
N ASP A 137 0.68 -17.02 -21.43
CA ASP A 137 0.38 -18.29 -20.78
C ASP A 137 1.60 -18.81 -20.02
N TRP A 138 1.42 -19.84 -19.22
CA TRP A 138 2.49 -20.56 -18.57
C TRP A 138 2.13 -22.04 -18.40
N SER A 139 3.14 -22.88 -18.32
CA SER A 139 3.00 -24.29 -18.01
C SER A 139 4.06 -24.74 -17.02
N HIS A 140 3.79 -25.79 -16.29
CA HIS A 140 4.79 -26.40 -15.42
C HIS A 140 4.87 -27.91 -15.69
N ASN A 141 6.06 -28.44 -15.55
CA ASN A 141 6.32 -29.86 -15.37
C ASN A 141 6.93 -30.08 -13.97
N ASN A 142 7.28 -31.34 -13.65
CA ASN A 142 7.72 -31.67 -12.28
C ASN A 142 8.92 -30.87 -11.76
N ASN A 143 9.71 -30.21 -12.61
CA ASN A 143 10.97 -29.55 -12.21
C ASN A 143 11.07 -28.09 -12.67
N ASN A 144 10.28 -27.64 -13.65
CA ASN A 144 10.46 -26.33 -14.27
C ASN A 144 9.14 -25.69 -14.66
N VAL A 145 9.14 -24.35 -14.65
CA VAL A 145 8.06 -23.55 -15.20
C VAL A 145 8.50 -22.96 -16.53
N THR A 146 7.62 -22.96 -17.50
CA THR A 146 7.79 -22.27 -18.78
C THR A 146 6.76 -21.16 -18.90
N VAL A 147 7.23 -19.94 -19.14
CA VAL A 147 6.39 -18.75 -19.35
C VAL A 147 6.44 -18.38 -20.83
N PHE A 148 5.26 -18.17 -21.44
CA PHE A 148 5.12 -17.87 -22.86
C PHE A 148 4.78 -16.41 -23.08
N THR A 149 5.53 -15.75 -23.98
CA THR A 149 5.22 -14.44 -24.54
C THR A 149 5.07 -14.55 -26.05
N LYS A 150 4.66 -13.48 -26.71
CA LYS A 150 4.55 -13.47 -28.18
C LYS A 150 5.86 -13.80 -28.90
N SER A 151 6.99 -13.40 -28.33
CA SER A 151 8.30 -13.48 -29.00
C SER A 151 9.23 -14.55 -28.44
N LYS A 152 9.07 -14.94 -27.17
CA LYS A 152 10.03 -15.80 -26.46
C LYS A 152 9.35 -16.71 -25.43
N LYS A 153 10.09 -17.76 -25.04
CA LYS A 153 9.81 -18.61 -23.88
C LYS A 153 10.87 -18.33 -22.82
N TYR A 154 10.45 -18.32 -21.56
CA TYR A 154 11.34 -18.19 -20.42
C TYR A 154 11.18 -19.43 -19.53
N PHE A 155 12.29 -19.88 -18.97
CA PHE A 155 12.33 -21.08 -18.12
C PHE A 155 12.79 -20.67 -16.72
N ALA A 156 12.17 -21.23 -15.70
CA ALA A 156 12.51 -21.00 -14.31
C ALA A 156 12.13 -22.21 -13.44
N ASP A 157 12.73 -22.30 -12.27
CA ASP A 157 12.38 -23.34 -11.29
C ASP A 157 11.05 -23.01 -10.59
N GLN A 158 10.73 -21.72 -10.45
CA GLN A 158 9.53 -21.23 -9.75
C GLN A 158 8.91 -20.05 -10.49
N LEU A 159 7.59 -19.90 -10.38
CA LEU A 159 6.81 -18.78 -10.90
C LEU A 159 6.02 -18.11 -9.79
N ILE A 160 6.14 -16.78 -9.69
CA ILE A 160 5.28 -15.95 -8.85
C ILE A 160 4.39 -15.10 -9.77
N ILE A 161 3.08 -15.25 -9.64
CA ILE A 161 2.10 -14.46 -10.39
C ILE A 161 1.61 -13.33 -9.50
N SER A 162 1.97 -12.08 -9.85
CA SER A 162 1.52 -10.86 -9.17
C SER A 162 0.93 -9.86 -10.19
N ALA A 163 0.08 -10.39 -11.08
CA ALA A 163 -0.43 -9.67 -12.25
C ALA A 163 -1.58 -8.69 -11.93
N GLY A 164 -1.96 -8.50 -10.65
CA GLY A 164 -3.01 -7.59 -10.24
C GLY A 164 -4.35 -7.88 -10.94
N PRO A 165 -4.98 -6.91 -11.63
CA PRO A 165 -6.27 -7.10 -12.31
C PRO A 165 -6.25 -8.14 -13.44
N TRP A 166 -5.07 -8.53 -13.92
CA TRP A 166 -4.91 -9.53 -14.99
C TRP A 166 -4.64 -10.95 -14.47
N SER A 167 -4.63 -11.16 -13.14
CA SER A 167 -4.35 -12.47 -12.56
C SER A 167 -5.35 -13.55 -12.99
N ASP A 168 -6.62 -13.20 -13.15
CA ASP A 168 -7.68 -14.13 -13.55
C ASP A 168 -7.39 -14.81 -14.91
N SER A 169 -6.82 -14.07 -15.86
CA SER A 169 -6.44 -14.61 -17.17
C SER A 169 -5.24 -15.56 -17.14
N LEU A 170 -4.46 -15.57 -16.06
CA LEU A 170 -3.24 -16.35 -15.93
C LEU A 170 -3.35 -17.51 -14.94
N LEU A 171 -4.32 -17.48 -14.04
CA LEU A 171 -4.37 -18.46 -12.93
C LEU A 171 -5.09 -19.75 -13.27
N HIS A 172 -5.73 -19.88 -14.45
CA HIS A 172 -6.48 -21.08 -14.87
C HIS A 172 -7.39 -21.64 -13.76
N LEU A 173 -7.98 -20.76 -12.96
CA LEU A 173 -8.86 -21.15 -11.86
C LEU A 173 -10.16 -21.74 -12.44
N PRO A 174 -10.71 -22.81 -11.82
CA PRO A 174 -12.04 -23.28 -12.18
C PRO A 174 -13.05 -22.13 -11.93
N LYS A 175 -13.91 -21.94 -12.94
CA LYS A 175 -14.99 -20.94 -12.87
C LYS A 175 -16.12 -21.44 -11.99
#